data_bfe5b4e28a54cefe706b80f32bfb7760
#
_entry.id   bfe5b4e28a54cefe706b80f32bfb7760
#
_cell.length_a   1.000
_cell.length_b   1.000
_cell.length_c   1.000
_cell.angle_alpha   90.00
_cell.angle_beta   90.00
_cell.angle_gamma   90.00
#
_symmetry.space_group_name_H-M   'P 1'
#
loop_
_entity.id
_entity.type
_entity.pdbx_description
1 polymer ?
#
loop_
_entity_poly.entity_id
_entity_poly.type
_entity_poly.pdbx_seq_one_letter_code
_entity_poly.pdbx_strand_id
1 'polypeptide(L)'
;PRKTSVLRIRYLVSSVAAAVMLLLAVGCYFWMMGHDKSSLPLALLEEKNVGALPGDEIVLVKDQGWVQLKDEATVIYDTVGKSNVEEHQIEKNEQETKIDEPDQIIVPKGRRANIVFSDGTKMYINAETRVIFPTVFAKDKREILVDGEVYLEVAADPSRPFIVKTSTIEVKVLGTRFNVCAYRDEPAASVVLVEGQVEVKNGDNGKNVLSPD
;
A
#
# COMPACT_ATOMS: atom_id res chain seq x y z
N PRO A 1 61.62 8.96 30.75
CA PRO A 1 60.76 9.82 29.91
C PRO A 1 59.97 9.11 28.80
N ARG A 2 60.13 7.78 28.57
CA ARG A 2 59.42 7.06 27.45
C ARG A 2 58.00 6.51 27.75
N LYS A 3 57.56 6.51 29.01
CA LYS A 3 56.25 5.92 29.39
C LYS A 3 55.05 6.82 29.11
N THR A 4 55.21 8.13 29.02
CA THR A 4 54.07 9.08 28.80
C THR A 4 53.60 9.18 27.36
N SER A 5 54.43 8.86 26.36
CA SER A 5 54.09 8.89 24.96
C SER A 5 53.19 7.69 24.57
N VAL A 6 53.40 6.51 25.13
CA VAL A 6 52.64 5.30 24.84
C VAL A 6 51.19 5.38 25.38
N LEU A 7 51.00 6.02 26.53
CA LEU A 7 49.68 6.28 27.12
C LEU A 7 48.88 7.25 26.25
N ARG A 8 49.47 8.34 25.77
CA ARG A 8 48.79 9.32 24.89
C ARG A 8 48.38 8.72 23.56
N ILE A 9 49.19 7.85 22.96
CA ILE A 9 48.86 7.15 21.72
C ILE A 9 47.69 6.17 21.95
N ARG A 10 47.64 5.44 23.07
CA ARG A 10 46.52 4.55 23.40
C ARG A 10 45.21 5.30 23.58
N TYR A 11 45.20 6.46 24.22
CA TYR A 11 43.98 7.29 24.35
C TYR A 11 43.53 7.89 23.01
N LEU A 12 44.47 8.30 22.16
CA LEU A 12 44.16 8.80 20.82
C LEU A 12 43.57 7.70 19.93
N VAL A 13 44.12 6.50 19.93
CA VAL A 13 43.59 5.37 19.15
C VAL A 13 42.20 4.92 19.64
N SER A 14 42.00 4.90 20.98
CA SER A 14 40.69 4.55 21.55
C SER A 14 39.62 5.61 21.25
N SER A 15 39.97 6.90 21.23
CA SER A 15 39.00 7.96 20.90
C SER A 15 38.60 7.98 19.42
N VAL A 16 39.56 7.69 18.52
CA VAL A 16 39.24 7.55 17.08
C VAL A 16 38.39 6.32 16.82
N ALA A 17 38.68 5.18 17.47
CA ALA A 17 37.86 3.97 17.34
C ALA A 17 36.44 4.20 17.86
N ALA A 18 36.23 4.91 18.96
CA ALA A 18 34.95 5.26 19.50
C ALA A 18 34.17 6.18 18.55
N ALA A 19 34.82 7.17 17.93
CA ALA A 19 34.19 8.06 16.95
C ALA A 19 33.75 7.32 15.69
N VAL A 20 34.58 6.39 15.18
CA VAL A 20 34.23 5.57 14.02
C VAL A 20 33.06 4.64 14.33
N MET A 21 33.02 4.02 15.51
CA MET A 21 31.90 3.18 15.95
C MET A 21 30.62 3.98 16.07
N LEU A 22 30.67 5.22 16.55
CA LEU A 22 29.54 6.11 16.67
C LEU A 22 29.01 6.54 15.29
N LEU A 23 29.92 6.86 14.36
CA LEU A 23 29.52 7.15 12.96
C LEU A 23 28.91 5.94 12.25
N LEU A 24 29.43 4.74 12.48
CA LEU A 24 28.84 3.51 11.94
C LEU A 24 27.49 3.21 12.57
N ALA A 25 27.31 3.42 13.87
CA ALA A 25 26.03 3.25 14.55
C ALA A 25 24.99 4.26 14.06
N VAL A 26 25.36 5.53 13.88
CA VAL A 26 24.51 6.58 13.30
C VAL A 26 24.20 6.28 11.84
N GLY A 27 25.18 5.86 11.05
CA GLY A 27 24.99 5.45 9.66
C GLY A 27 24.04 4.24 9.54
N CYS A 28 24.21 3.23 10.40
CA CYS A 28 23.34 2.06 10.48
C CYS A 28 21.92 2.45 10.93
N TYR A 29 21.80 3.37 11.91
CA TYR A 29 20.51 3.91 12.36
C TYR A 29 19.79 4.65 11.23
N PHE A 30 20.47 5.54 10.49
CA PHE A 30 19.90 6.23 9.33
C PHE A 30 19.60 5.27 8.17
N TRP A 31 20.45 4.26 7.94
CA TRP A 31 20.19 3.23 6.93
C TRP A 31 18.95 2.39 7.29
N MET A 32 18.78 2.03 8.56
CA MET A 32 17.62 1.28 9.05
C MET A 32 16.35 2.12 9.06
N MET A 33 16.45 3.44 9.32
CA MET A 33 15.34 4.39 9.33
C MET A 33 14.94 4.86 7.93
N GLY A 34 15.87 4.84 6.95
CA GLY A 34 15.65 5.30 5.57
C GLY A 34 15.12 4.24 4.60
N HIS A 35 14.99 2.99 5.01
CA HIS A 35 14.54 1.89 4.15
C HIS A 35 13.15 1.40 4.56
N ASP A 36 12.14 2.26 4.39
CA ASP A 36 10.75 1.81 4.38
C ASP A 36 10.44 1.10 3.05
N LYS A 37 11.00 -0.11 2.90
CA LYS A 37 10.78 -0.98 1.72
C LYS A 37 9.34 -1.47 1.59
N SER A 38 8.50 -1.19 2.58
CA SER A 38 7.11 -1.64 2.62
C SER A 38 6.12 -0.64 2.00
N SER A 39 6.58 0.54 1.56
CA SER A 39 5.72 1.56 0.96
C SER A 39 5.56 1.33 -0.54
N LEU A 40 4.31 1.24 -0.99
CA LEU A 40 4.00 1.18 -2.42
C LEU A 40 4.35 2.54 -3.07
N PRO A 41 5.22 2.57 -4.09
CA PRO A 41 5.57 3.81 -4.77
C PRO A 41 4.39 4.33 -5.60
N LEU A 42 4.09 5.61 -5.48
CA LEU A 42 2.99 6.26 -6.22
C LEU A 42 3.19 6.17 -7.75
N ALA A 43 4.44 6.02 -8.19
CA ALA A 43 4.80 5.82 -9.60
C ALA A 43 4.09 4.62 -10.24
N LEU A 44 3.70 3.61 -9.46
CA LEU A 44 2.91 2.47 -9.96
C LEU A 44 1.54 2.90 -10.51
N LEU A 45 0.94 3.97 -9.98
CA LEU A 45 -0.29 4.53 -10.58
C LEU A 45 -0.03 5.23 -11.92
N GLU A 46 1.19 5.72 -12.15
CA GLU A 46 1.57 6.43 -13.38
C GLU A 46 1.94 5.48 -14.51
N GLU A 47 2.33 4.25 -14.18
CA GLU A 47 2.70 3.23 -15.16
C GLU A 47 1.47 2.77 -15.96
N LYS A 48 1.37 3.27 -17.20
CA LYS A 48 0.30 2.88 -18.16
C LYS A 48 0.50 1.50 -18.78
N ASN A 49 1.55 0.77 -18.40
CA ASN A 49 1.96 -0.48 -19.05
C ASN A 49 1.23 -1.71 -18.49
N VAL A 50 -0.06 -1.67 -18.50
CA VAL A 50 -0.82 -2.90 -18.57
C VAL A 50 -1.03 -3.13 -20.08
N GLY A 51 -0.37 -4.14 -20.66
CA GLY A 51 -0.49 -4.48 -22.08
C GLY A 51 -1.94 -4.51 -22.54
N ALA A 52 -2.22 -4.85 -23.79
CA ALA A 52 -3.60 -4.89 -24.32
C ALA A 52 -4.50 -5.77 -23.45
N LEU A 53 -5.14 -5.16 -22.44
CA LEU A 53 -6.15 -5.80 -21.61
C LEU A 53 -7.49 -5.82 -22.35
N PRO A 54 -8.34 -6.81 -22.10
CA PRO A 54 -9.73 -6.79 -22.60
C PRO A 54 -10.43 -5.52 -22.09
N GLY A 55 -10.84 -4.63 -22.99
CA GLY A 55 -11.26 -3.26 -22.68
C GLY A 55 -12.55 -3.13 -21.85
N ASP A 56 -13.41 -4.15 -21.82
CA ASP A 56 -14.75 -4.09 -21.21
C ASP A 56 -14.92 -5.05 -20.01
N GLU A 57 -13.87 -5.74 -19.60
CA GLU A 57 -13.94 -6.74 -18.54
C GLU A 57 -13.05 -6.37 -17.37
N ILE A 58 -13.46 -6.81 -16.18
CA ILE A 58 -12.64 -6.64 -14.96
C ILE A 58 -11.40 -7.52 -15.07
N VAL A 59 -10.24 -6.96 -14.80
CA VAL A 59 -8.97 -7.68 -14.89
C VAL A 59 -8.21 -7.59 -13.57
N LEU A 60 -7.87 -8.74 -13.01
CA LEU A 60 -6.92 -8.87 -11.92
C LEU A 60 -5.55 -9.22 -12.49
N VAL A 61 -4.62 -8.27 -12.44
CA VAL A 61 -3.23 -8.42 -12.90
C VAL A 61 -2.39 -8.90 -11.73
N LYS A 62 -1.59 -9.93 -11.98
CA LYS A 62 -0.64 -10.54 -11.05
C LYS A 62 0.74 -10.55 -11.69
N ASP A 63 1.79 -10.87 -10.90
CA ASP A 63 3.20 -10.90 -11.32
C ASP A 63 3.43 -11.52 -12.72
N GLN A 64 2.78 -12.61 -13.05
CA GLN A 64 3.05 -13.36 -14.30
C GLN A 64 1.81 -13.53 -15.20
N GLY A 65 0.82 -12.66 -15.07
CA GLY A 65 -0.35 -12.77 -15.92
C GLY A 65 -1.54 -11.98 -15.40
N TRP A 66 -2.68 -12.26 -15.96
CA TRP A 66 -3.92 -11.63 -15.57
C TRP A 66 -5.07 -12.64 -15.55
N VAL A 67 -6.07 -12.35 -14.74
CA VAL A 67 -7.31 -13.13 -14.64
C VAL A 67 -8.47 -12.21 -14.96
N GLN A 68 -9.31 -12.62 -15.88
CA GLN A 68 -10.56 -11.93 -16.20
C GLN A 68 -11.64 -12.31 -15.21
N LEU A 69 -12.31 -11.31 -14.66
CA LEU A 69 -13.35 -11.48 -13.66
C LEU A 69 -14.71 -11.05 -14.24
N LYS A 70 -15.78 -11.68 -13.76
CA LYS A 70 -17.15 -11.23 -14.03
C LYS A 70 -17.47 -9.97 -13.25
N ASP A 71 -18.54 -9.29 -13.68
CA ASP A 71 -19.11 -8.17 -12.95
C ASP A 71 -19.55 -8.61 -11.53
N GLU A 72 -19.29 -7.74 -10.54
CA GLU A 72 -19.54 -7.97 -9.12
C GLU A 72 -18.76 -9.16 -8.52
N ALA A 73 -17.72 -9.68 -9.21
CA ALA A 73 -16.88 -10.74 -8.67
C ALA A 73 -16.24 -10.35 -7.33
N THR A 74 -16.18 -11.30 -6.42
CA THR A 74 -15.47 -11.14 -5.13
C THR A 74 -14.19 -11.94 -5.14
N VAL A 75 -13.05 -11.26 -4.93
CA VAL A 75 -11.72 -11.86 -4.78
C VAL A 75 -11.37 -11.91 -3.31
N ILE A 76 -11.06 -13.10 -2.80
CA ILE A 76 -10.70 -13.32 -1.39
C ILE A 76 -9.23 -13.69 -1.31
N TYR A 77 -8.47 -12.94 -0.52
CA TYR A 77 -7.05 -13.19 -0.22
C TYR A 77 -6.91 -13.91 1.13
N ASP A 78 -6.13 -14.98 1.15
CA ASP A 78 -5.74 -15.66 2.39
C ASP A 78 -4.48 -15.03 3.03
N THR A 79 -4.09 -15.54 4.19
CA THR A 79 -2.94 -15.03 4.96
C THR A 79 -1.58 -15.28 4.31
N VAL A 80 -1.51 -16.13 3.29
CA VAL A 80 -0.30 -16.41 2.50
C VAL A 80 -0.32 -15.73 1.13
N GLY A 81 -1.28 -14.83 0.88
CA GLY A 81 -1.36 -14.06 -0.35
C GLY A 81 -1.95 -14.81 -1.55
N LYS A 82 -2.59 -15.98 -1.32
CA LYS A 82 -3.33 -16.66 -2.38
C LYS A 82 -4.71 -16.03 -2.51
N SER A 83 -5.11 -15.77 -3.75
CA SER A 83 -6.46 -15.30 -4.05
C SER A 83 -7.35 -16.45 -4.51
N ASN A 84 -8.59 -16.46 -4.02
CA ASN A 84 -9.69 -17.27 -4.52
C ASN A 84 -10.77 -16.33 -5.05
N VAL A 85 -11.39 -16.68 -6.18
CA VAL A 85 -12.52 -15.93 -6.75
C VAL A 85 -13.78 -16.70 -6.43
N GLU A 86 -14.72 -16.08 -5.71
CA GLU A 86 -16.06 -16.64 -5.54
C GLU A 86 -16.87 -16.40 -6.81
N GLU A 87 -17.40 -17.48 -7.38
CA GLU A 87 -18.20 -17.57 -8.61
C GLU A 87 -17.50 -17.21 -9.94
N HIS A 88 -17.08 -18.26 -10.64
CA HIS A 88 -16.76 -18.36 -12.06
C HIS A 88 -15.54 -17.57 -12.57
N GLN A 89 -14.40 -18.25 -12.59
CA GLN A 89 -13.24 -17.93 -13.41
C GLN A 89 -13.55 -18.13 -14.89
N ILE A 90 -13.21 -17.16 -15.74
CA ILE A 90 -13.41 -17.29 -17.18
C ILE A 90 -12.14 -17.74 -17.91
N GLU A 91 -10.94 -17.38 -17.48
CA GLU A 91 -9.69 -17.95 -18.01
C GLU A 91 -8.52 -17.76 -17.04
N LYS A 92 -7.66 -18.77 -16.91
CA LYS A 92 -6.43 -18.75 -16.14
C LYS A 92 -5.24 -18.87 -17.06
N ASN A 93 -4.31 -17.92 -17.01
CA ASN A 93 -2.92 -18.14 -17.35
C ASN A 93 -2.14 -18.25 -16.03
N GLU A 94 -2.08 -19.48 -15.47
CA GLU A 94 -1.37 -19.70 -14.20
C GLU A 94 0.11 -19.93 -14.45
N GLN A 95 0.92 -19.07 -13.86
CA GLN A 95 2.31 -19.34 -13.49
C GLN A 95 2.48 -19.04 -12.00
N GLU A 96 3.37 -19.77 -11.32
CA GLU A 96 3.57 -19.65 -9.87
C GLU A 96 3.95 -18.23 -9.45
N THR A 97 3.18 -17.64 -8.55
CA THR A 97 3.36 -16.26 -8.05
C THR A 97 4.58 -16.14 -7.14
N LYS A 98 5.45 -15.18 -7.43
CA LYS A 98 6.38 -14.61 -6.45
C LYS A 98 5.61 -13.70 -5.50
N ILE A 99 5.82 -13.88 -4.20
CA ILE A 99 5.07 -13.19 -3.11
C ILE A 99 5.39 -11.68 -3.02
N ASP A 100 6.35 -11.17 -3.80
CA ASP A 100 6.95 -9.84 -3.59
C ASP A 100 6.39 -8.72 -4.50
N GLU A 101 5.55 -9.03 -5.49
CA GLU A 101 4.97 -8.01 -6.36
C GLU A 101 3.50 -7.71 -6.00
N PRO A 102 3.09 -6.44 -6.05
CA PRO A 102 1.71 -6.08 -5.77
C PRO A 102 0.77 -6.54 -6.88
N ASP A 103 -0.40 -7.03 -6.51
CA ASP A 103 -1.49 -7.28 -7.43
C ASP A 103 -2.19 -5.96 -7.82
N GLN A 104 -2.81 -5.95 -9.00
CA GLN A 104 -3.57 -4.81 -9.47
C GLN A 104 -4.92 -5.28 -10.00
N ILE A 105 -6.01 -4.60 -9.59
CA ILE A 105 -7.33 -4.79 -10.18
C ILE A 105 -7.72 -3.55 -11.00
N ILE A 106 -8.26 -3.80 -12.18
CA ILE A 106 -8.77 -2.77 -13.09
C ILE A 106 -10.23 -3.06 -13.36
N VAL A 107 -11.09 -2.12 -12.98
CA VAL A 107 -12.54 -2.19 -13.16
C VAL A 107 -12.93 -1.18 -14.23
N PRO A 108 -13.40 -1.62 -15.40
CA PRO A 108 -13.78 -0.72 -16.47
C PRO A 108 -15.14 -0.05 -16.22
N LYS A 109 -15.54 0.80 -17.15
CA LYS A 109 -16.82 1.52 -17.10
C LYS A 109 -18.01 0.56 -16.99
N GLY A 110 -18.93 0.89 -16.07
CA GLY A 110 -20.16 0.13 -15.88
C GLY A 110 -20.01 -1.22 -15.19
N ARG A 111 -18.82 -1.53 -14.64
CA ARG A 111 -18.52 -2.74 -13.87
C ARG A 111 -18.22 -2.42 -12.42
N ARG A 112 -18.26 -3.41 -11.55
CA ARG A 112 -17.91 -3.35 -10.13
C ARG A 112 -17.21 -4.63 -9.72
N ALA A 113 -16.34 -4.53 -8.68
CA ALA A 113 -15.67 -5.68 -8.10
C ALA A 113 -15.56 -5.53 -6.59
N ASN A 114 -15.33 -6.66 -5.92
CA ASN A 114 -15.14 -6.69 -4.48
C ASN A 114 -13.84 -7.42 -4.15
N ILE A 115 -13.15 -6.97 -3.10
CA ILE A 115 -11.99 -7.66 -2.54
C ILE A 115 -12.19 -7.82 -1.04
N VAL A 116 -11.88 -9.01 -0.55
CA VAL A 116 -11.75 -9.30 0.88
C VAL A 116 -10.28 -9.62 1.14
N PHE A 117 -9.62 -8.77 1.91
CA PHE A 117 -8.21 -8.95 2.29
C PHE A 117 -8.06 -9.95 3.44
N SER A 118 -6.87 -10.48 3.60
CA SER A 118 -6.53 -11.48 4.62
C SER A 118 -6.72 -11.00 6.07
N ASP A 119 -6.77 -9.69 6.30
CA ASP A 119 -7.05 -9.07 7.60
C ASP A 119 -8.56 -8.90 7.88
N GLY A 120 -9.42 -9.31 6.95
CA GLY A 120 -10.87 -9.17 7.01
C GLY A 120 -11.39 -7.83 6.49
N THR A 121 -10.53 -6.92 6.05
CA THR A 121 -10.94 -5.67 5.39
C THR A 121 -11.66 -5.98 4.08
N LYS A 122 -12.81 -5.33 3.85
CA LYS A 122 -13.58 -5.44 2.62
C LYS A 122 -13.46 -4.16 1.82
N MET A 123 -13.28 -4.30 0.52
CA MET A 123 -13.22 -3.21 -0.43
C MET A 123 -14.20 -3.44 -1.57
N TYR A 124 -15.05 -2.45 -1.82
CA TYR A 124 -15.99 -2.41 -2.92
C TYR A 124 -15.47 -1.38 -3.92
N ILE A 125 -15.25 -1.80 -5.16
CA ILE A 125 -14.56 -1.04 -6.18
C ILE A 125 -15.59 -0.62 -7.23
N ASN A 126 -15.71 0.68 -7.47
CA ASN A 126 -16.63 1.25 -8.44
C ASN A 126 -16.03 1.21 -9.87
N ALA A 127 -16.84 1.59 -10.86
CA ALA A 127 -16.44 1.67 -12.26
C ALA A 127 -15.26 2.63 -12.48
N GLU A 128 -14.51 2.42 -13.57
CA GLU A 128 -13.37 3.26 -13.98
C GLU A 128 -12.28 3.40 -12.89
N THR A 129 -12.13 2.34 -12.08
CA THR A 129 -11.23 2.34 -10.92
C THR A 129 -10.10 1.35 -11.09
N ARG A 130 -8.91 1.80 -10.72
CA ARG A 130 -7.69 1.00 -10.63
C ARG A 130 -7.21 0.98 -9.19
N VAL A 131 -6.95 -0.22 -8.66
CA VAL A 131 -6.38 -0.39 -7.32
C VAL A 131 -5.14 -1.27 -7.39
N ILE A 132 -4.07 -0.86 -6.71
CA ILE A 132 -2.84 -1.63 -6.55
C ILE A 132 -2.65 -1.92 -5.07
N PHE A 133 -2.39 -3.17 -4.73
CA PHE A 133 -2.29 -3.61 -3.35
C PHE A 133 -1.35 -4.81 -3.21
N PRO A 134 -0.66 -4.97 -2.07
CA PRO A 134 0.17 -6.13 -1.82
C PRO A 134 -0.70 -7.36 -1.57
N THR A 135 -0.25 -8.54 -1.98
CA THR A 135 -0.94 -9.81 -1.70
C THR A 135 -1.00 -10.11 -0.20
N VAL A 136 0.01 -9.65 0.56
CA VAL A 136 0.07 -9.70 2.03
C VAL A 136 0.51 -8.33 2.55
N PHE A 137 -0.25 -7.75 3.48
CA PHE A 137 0.11 -6.48 4.10
C PHE A 137 1.37 -6.59 4.95
N ALA A 138 2.13 -5.49 5.01
CA ALA A 138 3.30 -5.36 5.87
C ALA A 138 2.93 -5.48 7.37
N LYS A 139 3.96 -5.70 8.22
CA LYS A 139 3.76 -5.90 9.66
C LYS A 139 3.42 -4.62 10.43
N ASP A 140 3.76 -3.46 9.87
CA ASP A 140 3.64 -2.14 10.47
C ASP A 140 2.51 -1.30 9.89
N LYS A 141 2.04 -1.63 8.68
CA LYS A 141 0.97 -0.90 7.98
C LYS A 141 0.27 -1.75 6.94
N ARG A 142 -0.91 -1.30 6.52
CA ARG A 142 -1.71 -1.83 5.42
C ARG A 142 -1.88 -0.73 4.40
N GLU A 143 -1.30 -0.85 3.23
CA GLU A 143 -1.24 0.23 2.25
C GLU A 143 -1.78 -0.22 0.90
N ILE A 144 -2.61 0.60 0.27
CA ILE A 144 -3.12 0.43 -1.09
C ILE A 144 -3.01 1.74 -1.88
N LEU A 145 -2.92 1.64 -3.20
CA LEU A 145 -2.98 2.76 -4.12
C LEU A 145 -4.30 2.72 -4.88
N VAL A 146 -4.96 3.86 -5.00
CA VAL A 146 -6.27 3.98 -5.67
C VAL A 146 -6.25 5.12 -6.67
N ASP A 147 -6.75 4.84 -7.87
CA ASP A 147 -7.13 5.81 -8.89
C ASP A 147 -8.58 5.50 -9.27
N GLY A 148 -9.53 6.30 -8.82
CA GLY A 148 -10.96 6.06 -8.95
C GLY A 148 -11.73 6.11 -7.64
N GLU A 149 -12.75 5.26 -7.47
CA GLU A 149 -13.63 5.25 -6.32
C GLU A 149 -13.72 3.88 -5.64
N VAL A 150 -13.52 3.87 -4.31
CA VAL A 150 -13.63 2.68 -3.47
C VAL A 150 -14.40 2.99 -2.18
N TYR A 151 -15.26 2.06 -1.78
CA TYR A 151 -15.82 2.01 -0.44
C TYR A 151 -15.11 0.93 0.37
N LEU A 152 -14.72 1.25 1.60
CA LEU A 152 -13.91 0.40 2.45
C LEU A 152 -14.58 0.17 3.81
N GLU A 153 -14.63 -1.09 4.21
CA GLU A 153 -14.93 -1.53 5.58
C GLU A 153 -13.63 -2.10 6.17
N VAL A 154 -12.85 -1.22 6.79
CA VAL A 154 -11.52 -1.57 7.30
C VAL A 154 -11.62 -2.29 8.63
N ALA A 155 -11.03 -3.48 8.72
CA ALA A 155 -10.90 -4.22 9.97
C ALA A 155 -10.10 -3.42 11.01
N ALA A 156 -10.61 -3.36 12.25
CA ALA A 156 -9.98 -2.60 13.33
C ALA A 156 -8.63 -3.22 13.72
N ASP A 157 -7.55 -2.45 13.51
CA ASP A 157 -6.19 -2.79 13.94
C ASP A 157 -5.39 -1.51 14.22
N PRO A 158 -5.40 -1.02 15.47
CA PRO A 158 -4.67 0.19 15.85
C PRO A 158 -3.15 0.08 15.73
N SER A 159 -2.61 -1.14 15.72
CA SER A 159 -1.17 -1.37 15.60
C SER A 159 -0.67 -1.25 14.16
N ARG A 160 -1.54 -1.45 13.17
CA ARG A 160 -1.24 -1.39 11.74
C ARG A 160 -2.25 -0.50 11.03
N PRO A 161 -1.98 0.80 10.89
CA PRO A 161 -2.87 1.70 10.18
C PRO A 161 -3.12 1.23 8.75
N PHE A 162 -4.35 1.46 8.25
CA PHE A 162 -4.69 1.26 6.86
C PHE A 162 -4.57 2.60 6.12
N ILE A 163 -3.82 2.59 5.03
CA ILE A 163 -3.45 3.80 4.28
C ILE A 163 -3.92 3.63 2.85
N VAL A 164 -4.79 4.54 2.41
CA VAL A 164 -5.17 4.68 1.00
C VAL A 164 -4.41 5.86 0.42
N LYS A 165 -3.58 5.62 -0.58
CA LYS A 165 -2.88 6.66 -1.32
C LYS A 165 -3.52 6.86 -2.69
N THR A 166 -3.69 8.09 -3.07
CA THR A 166 -4.15 8.50 -4.39
C THR A 166 -3.14 9.46 -5.01
N SER A 167 -3.40 9.95 -6.21
CA SER A 167 -2.55 10.98 -6.83
C SER A 167 -2.53 12.31 -6.06
N THR A 168 -3.57 12.58 -5.26
CA THR A 168 -3.80 13.90 -4.63
C THR A 168 -3.84 13.86 -3.11
N ILE A 169 -4.34 12.77 -2.50
CA ILE A 169 -4.52 12.67 -1.05
C ILE A 169 -4.00 11.33 -0.51
N GLU A 170 -3.63 11.34 0.77
CA GLU A 170 -3.39 10.16 1.59
C GLU A 170 -4.44 10.11 2.70
N VAL A 171 -5.12 8.96 2.80
CA VAL A 171 -6.16 8.71 3.82
C VAL A 171 -5.66 7.63 4.76
N LYS A 172 -5.63 7.91 6.07
CA LYS A 172 -5.18 6.98 7.11
C LYS A 172 -6.28 6.70 8.11
N VAL A 173 -6.53 5.41 8.39
CA VAL A 173 -7.54 4.93 9.32
C VAL A 173 -7.03 3.76 10.16
N LEU A 174 -7.71 3.46 11.28
CA LEU A 174 -7.37 2.35 12.18
C LEU A 174 -8.45 1.25 12.22
N GLY A 175 -9.65 1.54 11.70
CA GLY A 175 -10.81 0.66 11.67
C GLY A 175 -12.04 1.52 11.42
N THR A 176 -12.45 1.66 10.17
CA THR A 176 -13.33 2.75 9.72
C THR A 176 -14.10 2.28 8.50
N ARG A 177 -15.33 2.75 8.34
CA ARG A 177 -16.11 2.62 7.11
C ARG A 177 -16.18 3.96 6.41
N PHE A 178 -15.68 4.03 5.19
CA PHE A 178 -15.58 5.28 4.44
C PHE A 178 -15.52 5.03 2.93
N ASN A 179 -15.83 6.07 2.17
CA ASN A 179 -15.67 6.12 0.72
C ASN A 179 -14.55 7.09 0.36
N VAL A 180 -13.75 6.72 -0.63
CA VAL A 180 -12.76 7.61 -1.27
C VAL A 180 -13.09 7.67 -2.74
N CYS A 181 -13.30 8.87 -3.26
CA CYS A 181 -13.46 9.16 -4.68
C CYS A 181 -12.33 10.09 -5.11
N ALA A 182 -11.41 9.60 -5.94
CA ALA A 182 -10.20 10.29 -6.35
C ALA A 182 -9.77 9.85 -7.75
N TYR A 183 -10.60 10.13 -8.73
CA TYR A 183 -10.27 9.93 -10.14
C TYR A 183 -9.23 10.93 -10.59
N ARG A 184 -8.21 10.46 -11.31
CA ARG A 184 -7.09 11.31 -11.76
C ARG A 184 -7.53 12.46 -12.67
N ASP A 185 -8.58 12.23 -13.47
CA ASP A 185 -9.11 13.21 -14.42
C ASP A 185 -10.07 14.21 -13.75
N GLU A 186 -10.38 14.04 -12.46
CA GLU A 186 -11.20 14.95 -11.70
C GLU A 186 -10.36 15.96 -10.88
N PRO A 187 -10.80 17.23 -10.80
CA PRO A 187 -10.04 18.28 -10.14
C PRO A 187 -9.99 18.16 -8.61
N ALA A 188 -10.84 17.34 -8.01
CA ALA A 188 -10.95 17.21 -6.56
C ALA A 188 -11.17 15.77 -6.13
N ALA A 189 -10.48 15.36 -5.08
CA ALA A 189 -10.77 14.11 -4.37
C ALA A 189 -11.75 14.38 -3.22
N SER A 190 -12.59 13.40 -2.91
CA SER A 190 -13.53 13.46 -1.78
C SER A 190 -13.40 12.21 -0.89
N VAL A 191 -13.61 12.43 0.41
CA VAL A 191 -13.68 11.35 1.41
C VAL A 191 -14.97 11.50 2.19
N VAL A 192 -15.79 10.46 2.20
CA VAL A 192 -17.06 10.41 2.96
C VAL A 192 -16.90 9.38 4.09
N LEU A 193 -16.97 9.85 5.32
CA LEU A 193 -16.91 9.02 6.51
C LEU A 193 -18.31 8.49 6.88
N VAL A 194 -18.40 7.17 7.09
CA VAL A 194 -19.65 6.51 7.53
C VAL A 194 -19.56 6.14 9.01
N GLU A 195 -18.41 5.58 9.45
CA GLU A 195 -18.21 5.17 10.84
C GLU A 195 -16.72 5.20 11.18
N GLY A 196 -16.38 5.63 12.39
CA GLY A 196 -15.01 5.65 12.90
C GLY A 196 -14.33 7.01 12.75
N GLN A 197 -13.06 7.04 12.40
CA GLN A 197 -12.25 8.25 12.27
C GLN A 197 -11.33 8.16 11.05
N VAL A 198 -11.20 9.25 10.33
CA VAL A 198 -10.35 9.37 9.14
C VAL A 198 -9.37 10.53 9.29
N GLU A 199 -8.11 10.26 9.05
CA GLU A 199 -7.07 11.27 8.88
C GLU A 199 -6.80 11.44 7.38
N VAL A 200 -6.96 12.65 6.84
CA VAL A 200 -6.69 12.98 5.43
C VAL A 200 -5.53 13.95 5.35
N LYS A 201 -4.55 13.64 4.51
CA LYS A 201 -3.46 14.55 4.13
C LYS A 201 -3.57 14.91 2.66
N ASN A 202 -3.40 16.17 2.35
CA ASN A 202 -3.38 16.70 0.98
C ASN A 202 -2.02 17.38 0.74
N GLY A 203 -1.09 16.68 0.08
CA GLY A 203 0.26 17.15 -0.19
C GLY A 203 0.95 17.70 1.07
N ASP A 204 1.71 18.80 0.92
CA ASP A 204 2.39 19.49 2.04
C ASP A 204 1.45 20.39 2.87
N ASN A 205 0.17 20.50 2.51
CA ASN A 205 -0.73 21.57 2.98
C ASN A 205 -1.69 21.20 4.11
N GLY A 206 -1.40 20.20 4.88
CA GLY A 206 -2.12 20.03 6.13
C GLY A 206 -2.81 18.68 6.29
N LYS A 207 -3.02 18.38 7.55
CA LYS A 207 -3.69 17.19 8.05
C LYS A 207 -5.09 17.62 8.53
N ASN A 208 -6.12 17.00 7.97
CA ASN A 208 -7.50 17.13 8.43
C ASN A 208 -7.94 15.79 9.06
N VAL A 209 -8.65 15.87 10.18
CA VAL A 209 -9.24 14.71 10.83
C VAL A 209 -10.76 14.86 10.73
N LEU A 210 -11.41 13.84 10.16
CA LEU A 210 -12.85 13.71 10.10
C LEU A 210 -13.31 12.75 11.19
N SER A 211 -14.34 13.13 11.93
CA SER A 211 -15.10 12.28 12.85
C SER A 211 -16.58 12.38 12.49
N PRO A 212 -17.39 11.34 12.72
CA PRO A 212 -18.83 11.43 12.54
C PRO A 212 -19.41 12.46 13.52
N ASP A 213 -20.45 13.16 13.09
CA ASP A 213 -21.28 14.03 13.95
C ASP A 213 -22.07 13.21 14.96
#